data_52e42dcf31146042a1a302a7845214eb
#
_entry.id   52e42dcf31146042a1a302a7845214eb
#
_cell.length_a   1.000
_cell.length_b   1.000
_cell.length_c   1.000
_cell.angle_alpha   90.00
_cell.angle_beta   90.00
_cell.angle_gamma   90.00
#
_symmetry.space_group_name_H-M   'P 1'
#
loop_
_entity.id
_entity.type
_entity.pdbx_description
1 polymer ?
#
loop_
_entity_poly.entity_id
_entity_poly.type
_entity_poly.pdbx_seq_one_letter_code
_entity_poly.pdbx_strand_id
1 'polypeptide(L)'
;MERMIDLKEISDGRVYTAEDMVQADCQDCKGCSACCRGMGSSIILDPYDIYQLELGLHLSFEELLAGYLELNVAEGIVLPNLRLDGPEEKCRFNNDEGRCSIHEFRPGICRLFPLGRFYEDGSFRYYLQIHECKKTNRSKIKVKKWLQIPNLPAYEAFICHWHYFLKEISAKLAENTDDAAARTCSLTLLKIFFLTPWDTAQDFYAQWEARMAQAEPLIAGLLP
;
A
#
# COMPACT_ATOMS: atom_id res chain seq x y z
N MET A 1 -2.99 7.52 4.81
CA MET A 1 -4.38 7.47 5.31
C MET A 1 -4.35 7.05 6.77
N GLU A 2 -4.55 7.99 7.65
CA GLU A 2 -4.62 7.75 9.10
C GLU A 2 -6.10 7.67 9.48
N ARG A 3 -6.53 6.53 9.98
CA ARG A 3 -7.83 6.46 10.65
C ARG A 3 -7.64 7.01 12.06
N MET A 4 -8.41 8.01 12.46
CA MET A 4 -8.51 8.44 13.88
C MET A 4 -9.22 7.35 14.68
N ILE A 5 -8.50 6.28 14.96
CA ILE A 5 -9.02 5.13 15.72
C ILE A 5 -8.10 4.97 16.94
N ASP A 6 -8.71 4.76 18.12
CA ASP A 6 -7.93 4.43 19.31
C ASP A 6 -7.24 3.08 19.10
N LEU A 7 -5.89 3.10 19.04
CA LEU A 7 -5.11 1.88 18.91
C LEU A 7 -5.44 0.83 19.96
N LYS A 8 -5.91 1.24 21.15
CA LYS A 8 -6.31 0.31 22.22
C LYS A 8 -7.55 -0.51 21.86
N GLU A 9 -8.42 0.01 20.99
CA GLU A 9 -9.66 -0.70 20.60
C GLU A 9 -9.41 -1.68 19.45
N ILE A 10 -8.47 -1.38 18.55
CA ILE A 10 -8.25 -2.17 17.32
C ILE A 10 -7.02 -3.07 17.38
N SER A 11 -6.13 -2.87 18.36
CA SER A 11 -4.87 -3.59 18.47
C SER A 11 -4.73 -4.34 19.80
N ASP A 12 -3.69 -5.15 19.89
CA ASP A 12 -3.30 -5.82 21.13
C ASP A 12 -2.63 -4.88 22.15
N GLY A 13 -2.67 -3.57 21.92
CA GLY A 13 -2.10 -2.52 22.76
C GLY A 13 -0.57 -2.42 22.69
N ARG A 14 0.05 -3.04 21.69
CA ARG A 14 1.50 -3.05 21.51
C ARG A 14 1.90 -2.49 20.16
N VAL A 15 3.09 -1.90 20.12
CA VAL A 15 3.76 -1.54 18.88
C VAL A 15 5.02 -2.40 18.70
N TYR A 16 5.37 -2.68 17.45
CA TYR A 16 6.41 -3.63 17.07
C TYR A 16 7.39 -2.99 16.09
N THR A 17 8.62 -3.45 16.15
CA THR A 17 9.65 -3.25 15.11
C THR A 17 9.69 -4.47 14.18
N ALA A 18 10.47 -4.41 13.11
CA ALA A 18 10.70 -5.54 12.21
C ALA A 18 11.30 -6.77 12.90
N GLU A 19 12.04 -6.59 13.99
CA GLU A 19 12.71 -7.66 14.74
C GLU A 19 11.83 -8.32 15.81
N ASP A 20 10.71 -7.72 16.15
CA ASP A 20 9.84 -8.22 17.21
C ASP A 20 9.01 -9.42 16.76
N MET A 21 8.64 -10.24 17.74
CA MET A 21 7.74 -11.38 17.55
C MET A 21 6.29 -10.95 17.71
N VAL A 22 5.48 -11.20 16.69
CA VAL A 22 4.05 -10.88 16.66
C VAL A 22 3.22 -12.13 16.36
N GLN A 23 2.00 -12.20 16.87
CA GLN A 23 1.09 -13.34 16.68
C GLN A 23 0.30 -13.21 15.36
N ALA A 24 1.02 -13.20 14.24
CA ALA A 24 0.45 -12.97 12.90
C ALA A 24 0.44 -14.21 12.01
N ASP A 25 1.32 -15.21 12.25
CA ASP A 25 1.46 -16.36 11.37
C ASP A 25 0.21 -17.25 11.38
N CYS A 26 -0.48 -17.23 10.26
CA CYS A 26 -1.70 -17.99 9.99
C CYS A 26 -1.48 -19.12 8.97
N GLN A 27 -0.26 -19.68 8.87
CA GLN A 27 0.12 -20.73 7.92
C GLN A 27 -0.12 -20.30 6.47
N ASP A 28 0.41 -19.13 6.11
CA ASP A 28 0.38 -18.55 4.77
C ASP A 28 -1.05 -18.38 4.21
N CYS A 29 -2.01 -18.08 5.05
CA CYS A 29 -3.44 -17.91 4.70
C CYS A 29 -4.06 -19.12 3.97
N LYS A 30 -3.47 -20.31 4.11
CA LYS A 30 -3.95 -21.50 3.43
C LYS A 30 -5.44 -21.77 3.72
N GLY A 31 -6.23 -21.83 2.64
CA GLY A 31 -7.69 -22.03 2.73
C GLY A 31 -8.46 -20.85 3.32
N CYS A 32 -7.90 -19.63 3.27
CA CYS A 32 -8.56 -18.41 3.73
C CYS A 32 -8.43 -17.30 2.69
N SER A 33 -9.53 -16.59 2.41
CA SER A 33 -9.57 -15.43 1.51
C SER A 33 -10.33 -14.24 2.13
N ALA A 34 -10.49 -14.21 3.46
CA ALA A 34 -11.33 -13.23 4.13
C ALA A 34 -10.88 -11.78 3.88
N CYS A 35 -9.56 -11.52 3.90
CA CYS A 35 -9.00 -10.19 3.60
C CYS A 35 -8.91 -9.86 2.09
N CYS A 36 -9.36 -10.77 1.21
CA CYS A 36 -9.45 -10.56 -0.23
C CYS A 36 -10.90 -10.23 -0.67
N ARG A 37 -11.79 -9.93 0.27
CA ARG A 37 -13.21 -9.65 0.03
C ARG A 37 -13.69 -8.55 0.97
N GLY A 38 -14.65 -7.73 0.47
CA GLY A 38 -15.29 -6.69 1.28
C GLY A 38 -14.36 -5.58 1.73
N MET A 39 -13.25 -5.34 1.02
CA MET A 39 -12.27 -4.32 1.39
C MET A 39 -12.57 -2.95 0.79
N GLY A 40 -13.57 -2.85 -0.10
CA GLY A 40 -13.90 -1.60 -0.79
C GLY A 40 -12.68 -0.98 -1.46
N SER A 41 -12.51 0.32 -1.35
CA SER A 41 -11.35 1.08 -1.90
C SER A 41 -10.16 1.18 -0.96
N SER A 42 -10.05 0.31 0.06
CA SER A 42 -8.99 0.42 1.08
C SER A 42 -7.64 -0.16 0.66
N ILE A 43 -7.58 -0.91 -0.44
CA ILE A 43 -6.33 -1.51 -0.94
C ILE A 43 -5.67 -0.55 -1.91
N ILE A 44 -5.16 0.56 -1.37
CA ILE A 44 -4.43 1.57 -2.14
C ILE A 44 -3.02 1.04 -2.40
N LEU A 45 -2.57 1.20 -3.65
CA LEU A 45 -1.27 0.75 -4.10
C LEU A 45 -0.25 1.89 -4.09
N ASP A 46 0.95 1.58 -3.65
CA ASP A 46 2.09 2.47 -3.74
C ASP A 46 2.94 2.19 -5.00
N PRO A 47 3.93 3.04 -5.33
CA PRO A 47 4.79 2.83 -6.50
C PRO A 47 5.57 1.51 -6.49
N TYR A 48 5.96 1.00 -5.31
CA TYR A 48 6.63 -0.29 -5.20
C TYR A 48 5.69 -1.45 -5.51
N ASP A 49 4.42 -1.33 -5.15
CA ASP A 49 3.40 -2.33 -5.48
C ASP A 49 3.24 -2.46 -7.00
N ILE A 50 3.20 -1.33 -7.72
CA ILE A 50 3.10 -1.34 -9.19
C ILE A 50 4.36 -1.95 -9.80
N TYR A 51 5.56 -1.54 -9.36
CA TYR A 51 6.81 -2.17 -9.80
C TYR A 51 6.80 -3.69 -9.62
N GLN A 52 6.31 -4.20 -8.47
CA GLN A 52 6.23 -5.64 -8.20
C GLN A 52 5.18 -6.34 -9.08
N LEU A 53 4.04 -5.69 -9.36
CA LEU A 53 3.01 -6.23 -10.24
C LEU A 53 3.49 -6.27 -11.71
N GLU A 54 4.15 -5.21 -12.19
CA GLU A 54 4.76 -5.18 -13.53
C GLU A 54 5.82 -6.29 -13.68
N LEU A 55 6.71 -6.43 -12.68
CA LEU A 55 7.73 -7.48 -12.66
C LEU A 55 7.14 -8.89 -12.65
N GLY A 56 6.12 -9.13 -11.81
CA GLY A 56 5.58 -10.48 -11.60
C GLY A 56 4.58 -10.92 -12.67
N LEU A 57 3.84 -9.98 -13.27
CA LEU A 57 2.82 -10.26 -14.29
C LEU A 57 3.27 -9.98 -15.71
N HIS A 58 4.38 -9.25 -15.89
CA HIS A 58 4.85 -8.77 -17.21
C HIS A 58 3.78 -7.94 -17.95
N LEU A 59 3.03 -7.13 -17.20
CA LEU A 59 1.99 -6.22 -17.69
C LEU A 59 2.42 -4.77 -17.41
N SER A 60 2.09 -3.86 -18.34
CA SER A 60 2.23 -2.42 -18.10
C SER A 60 1.19 -1.92 -17.09
N PHE A 61 1.39 -0.72 -16.54
CA PHE A 61 0.40 -0.11 -15.65
C PHE A 61 -0.96 0.06 -16.33
N GLU A 62 -1.00 0.42 -17.62
CA GLU A 62 -2.25 0.57 -18.37
C GLU A 62 -2.98 -0.78 -18.52
N GLU A 63 -2.25 -1.88 -18.75
CA GLU A 63 -2.85 -3.22 -18.82
C GLU A 63 -3.34 -3.67 -17.44
N LEU A 64 -2.59 -3.36 -16.38
CA LEU A 64 -3.03 -3.58 -15.00
C LEU A 64 -4.31 -2.80 -14.70
N LEU A 65 -4.38 -1.52 -15.09
CA LEU A 65 -5.55 -0.66 -14.90
C LEU A 65 -6.77 -1.16 -15.69
N ALA A 66 -6.56 -1.67 -16.90
CA ALA A 66 -7.65 -2.22 -17.71
C ALA A 66 -8.29 -3.47 -17.09
N GLY A 67 -7.50 -4.31 -16.40
CA GLY A 67 -7.94 -5.63 -15.92
C GLY A 67 -8.10 -5.78 -14.41
N TYR A 68 -7.26 -5.15 -13.60
CA TYR A 68 -7.05 -5.52 -12.19
C TYR A 68 -7.10 -4.36 -11.21
N LEU A 69 -6.92 -3.14 -11.70
CA LEU A 69 -6.85 -1.95 -10.88
C LEU A 69 -7.99 -0.99 -11.22
N GLU A 70 -8.20 -0.02 -10.34
CA GLU A 70 -9.05 1.14 -10.53
C GLU A 70 -8.39 2.38 -9.93
N LEU A 71 -8.84 3.56 -10.29
CA LEU A 71 -8.38 4.82 -9.73
C LEU A 71 -9.44 5.37 -8.78
N ASN A 72 -9.08 5.64 -7.55
CA ASN A 72 -9.96 6.21 -6.54
C ASN A 72 -9.34 7.46 -5.90
N VAL A 73 -10.19 8.35 -5.40
CA VAL A 73 -9.76 9.52 -4.65
C VAL A 73 -9.52 9.12 -3.19
N ALA A 74 -8.31 9.33 -2.71
CA ALA A 74 -7.92 9.14 -1.33
C ALA A 74 -7.37 10.46 -0.77
N GLU A 75 -8.05 11.08 0.19
CA GLU A 75 -7.65 12.34 0.82
C GLU A 75 -7.30 13.46 -0.20
N GLY A 76 -8.13 13.58 -1.25
CA GLY A 76 -7.98 14.58 -2.30
C GLY A 76 -7.01 14.20 -3.44
N ILE A 77 -6.34 13.06 -3.36
CA ILE A 77 -5.37 12.57 -4.34
C ILE A 77 -5.94 11.35 -5.06
N VAL A 78 -5.80 11.29 -6.40
CA VAL A 78 -6.17 10.09 -7.18
C VAL A 78 -5.03 9.08 -7.12
N LEU A 79 -5.31 7.89 -6.59
CA LEU A 79 -4.35 6.79 -6.44
C LEU A 79 -4.91 5.47 -6.99
N PRO A 80 -4.06 4.55 -7.46
CA PRO A 80 -4.50 3.23 -7.90
C PRO A 80 -4.87 2.35 -6.70
N ASN A 81 -5.92 1.53 -6.90
CA ASN A 81 -6.41 0.56 -5.93
C ASN A 81 -6.56 -0.80 -6.61
N LEU A 82 -6.51 -1.86 -5.83
CA LEU A 82 -6.95 -3.16 -6.33
C LEU A 82 -8.45 -3.14 -6.60
N ARG A 83 -8.82 -3.63 -7.79
CA ARG A 83 -10.21 -3.76 -8.19
C ARG A 83 -10.86 -4.96 -7.52
N LEU A 84 -12.02 -4.72 -6.92
CA LEU A 84 -12.86 -5.74 -6.32
C LEU A 84 -14.14 -5.87 -7.14
N ASP A 85 -14.57 -7.09 -7.43
CA ASP A 85 -15.70 -7.36 -8.30
C ASP A 85 -16.80 -8.17 -7.61
N GLY A 86 -18.01 -8.01 -8.18
CA GLY A 86 -19.19 -8.76 -7.79
C GLY A 86 -19.77 -8.37 -6.44
N PRO A 87 -20.87 -9.02 -6.02
CA PRO A 87 -21.58 -8.68 -4.79
C PRO A 87 -20.79 -8.99 -3.50
N GLU A 88 -19.77 -9.83 -3.59
CA GLU A 88 -18.88 -10.17 -2.47
C GLU A 88 -17.64 -9.28 -2.43
N GLU A 89 -17.52 -8.30 -3.33
CA GLU A 89 -16.32 -7.46 -3.48
C GLU A 89 -15.04 -8.31 -3.47
N LYS A 90 -14.99 -9.33 -4.33
CA LYS A 90 -13.86 -10.27 -4.40
C LYS A 90 -12.71 -9.64 -5.18
N CYS A 91 -11.50 -9.67 -4.63
CA CYS A 91 -10.29 -9.23 -5.31
C CYS A 91 -10.06 -10.03 -6.61
N ARG A 92 -9.75 -9.35 -7.71
CA ARG A 92 -9.49 -9.95 -9.03
C ARG A 92 -8.38 -11.00 -9.02
N PHE A 93 -7.42 -10.86 -8.12
CA PHE A 93 -6.33 -11.82 -7.95
C PHE A 93 -6.68 -13.01 -7.03
N ASN A 94 -7.89 -13.07 -6.50
CA ASN A 94 -8.35 -14.21 -5.72
C ASN A 94 -8.99 -15.23 -6.66
N ASN A 95 -8.31 -16.37 -6.89
CA ASN A 95 -8.75 -17.42 -7.79
C ASN A 95 -9.96 -18.21 -7.24
N ASP A 96 -10.45 -19.18 -8.00
CA ASP A 96 -11.62 -20.00 -7.63
C ASP A 96 -11.36 -20.95 -6.46
N GLU A 97 -10.09 -21.23 -6.18
CA GLU A 97 -9.65 -22.00 -5.01
C GLU A 97 -9.53 -21.16 -3.74
N GLY A 98 -9.86 -19.84 -3.82
CA GLY A 98 -9.73 -18.89 -2.72
C GLY A 98 -8.28 -18.52 -2.40
N ARG A 99 -7.36 -18.65 -3.38
CA ARG A 99 -5.95 -18.30 -3.23
C ARG A 99 -5.62 -17.03 -4.01
N CYS A 100 -4.68 -16.27 -3.48
CA CYS A 100 -4.11 -15.11 -4.20
C CYS A 100 -3.18 -15.62 -5.32
N SER A 101 -3.51 -15.35 -6.58
CA SER A 101 -2.71 -15.75 -7.74
C SER A 101 -1.37 -14.99 -7.84
N ILE A 102 -1.27 -13.83 -7.18
CA ILE A 102 -0.07 -12.99 -7.13
C ILE A 102 0.60 -13.02 -5.75
N HIS A 103 0.50 -14.13 -5.01
CA HIS A 103 0.93 -14.19 -3.61
C HIS A 103 2.39 -13.79 -3.40
N GLU A 104 3.29 -14.13 -4.33
CA GLU A 104 4.73 -13.83 -4.25
C GLU A 104 5.03 -12.33 -4.42
N PHE A 105 4.24 -11.63 -5.23
CA PHE A 105 4.40 -10.21 -5.54
C PHE A 105 3.16 -9.37 -5.18
N ARG A 106 2.36 -9.88 -4.22
CA ARG A 106 1.20 -9.17 -3.67
C ARG A 106 1.59 -7.82 -3.07
N PRO A 107 0.70 -6.82 -3.12
CA PRO A 107 0.94 -5.49 -2.56
C PRO A 107 1.39 -5.48 -1.10
N GLY A 108 2.15 -4.47 -0.72
CA GLY A 108 2.69 -4.30 0.62
C GLY A 108 1.62 -4.29 1.71
N ILE A 109 0.45 -3.67 1.46
CA ILE A 109 -0.68 -3.71 2.39
C ILE A 109 -1.24 -5.13 2.58
N CYS A 110 -1.27 -5.95 1.51
CA CYS A 110 -1.68 -7.36 1.60
C CYS A 110 -0.65 -8.22 2.34
N ARG A 111 0.65 -7.89 2.23
CA ARG A 111 1.73 -8.54 3.00
C ARG A 111 1.67 -8.14 4.47
N LEU A 112 1.33 -6.88 4.72
CA LEU A 112 1.26 -6.31 6.06
C LEU A 112 0.15 -6.96 6.90
N PHE A 113 -1.04 -7.16 6.30
CA PHE A 113 -2.20 -7.68 7.02
C PHE A 113 -1.91 -9.02 7.76
N PRO A 114 -2.28 -9.20 9.02
CA PRO A 114 -3.15 -8.35 9.84
C PRO A 114 -2.43 -7.28 10.65
N LEU A 115 -1.22 -6.92 10.28
CA LEU A 115 -0.55 -5.78 10.89
C LEU A 115 -1.04 -4.48 10.26
N GLY A 116 -0.82 -3.38 10.97
CA GLY A 116 -0.94 -2.00 10.49
C GLY A 116 0.34 -1.24 10.76
N ARG A 117 0.46 -0.03 10.20
CA ARG A 117 1.53 0.93 10.52
C ARG A 117 0.93 2.09 11.29
N PHE A 118 1.55 2.42 12.42
CA PHE A 118 1.25 3.61 13.21
C PHE A 118 2.36 4.61 12.97
N TYR A 119 2.04 5.70 12.29
CA TYR A 119 2.99 6.73 11.90
C TYR A 119 3.03 7.85 12.95
N GLU A 120 4.23 8.17 13.41
CA GLU A 120 4.48 9.20 14.42
C GLU A 120 5.91 9.76 14.24
N ASP A 121 6.08 11.06 14.41
CA ASP A 121 7.38 11.75 14.40
C ASP A 121 8.31 11.41 13.22
N GLY A 122 7.78 11.38 12.00
CA GLY A 122 8.56 11.10 10.79
C GLY A 122 8.97 9.63 10.64
N SER A 123 8.40 8.73 11.43
CA SER A 123 8.68 7.30 11.44
C SER A 123 7.39 6.49 11.55
N PHE A 124 7.49 5.18 11.72
CA PHE A 124 6.35 4.34 12.06
C PHE A 124 6.75 3.12 12.91
N ARG A 125 5.72 2.53 13.54
CA ARG A 125 5.79 1.22 14.19
C ARG A 125 4.70 0.33 13.63
N TYR A 126 4.89 -0.98 13.67
CA TYR A 126 3.83 -1.92 13.37
C TYR A 126 2.91 -2.12 14.58
N TYR A 127 1.65 -2.46 14.34
CA TYR A 127 0.73 -2.91 15.38
C TYR A 127 -0.10 -4.08 14.86
N LEU A 128 -0.59 -4.94 15.74
CA LEU A 128 -1.42 -6.09 15.37
C LEU A 128 -2.90 -5.72 15.46
N GLN A 129 -3.62 -5.82 14.35
CA GLN A 129 -5.09 -5.67 14.31
C GLN A 129 -5.74 -6.95 14.83
N ILE A 130 -6.53 -6.83 15.92
CA ILE A 130 -7.05 -8.01 16.62
C ILE A 130 -8.38 -8.52 16.07
N HIS A 131 -9.16 -7.66 15.39
CA HIS A 131 -10.51 -7.99 14.91
C HIS A 131 -10.58 -8.33 13.41
N GLU A 132 -9.53 -8.01 12.64
CA GLU A 132 -9.58 -8.07 11.19
C GLU A 132 -9.33 -9.49 10.63
N CYS A 133 -8.41 -10.24 11.21
CA CYS A 133 -8.07 -11.58 10.73
C CYS A 133 -9.00 -12.65 11.31
N LYS A 134 -9.69 -13.38 10.42
CA LYS A 134 -10.60 -14.49 10.78
C LYS A 134 -9.90 -15.72 11.38
N LYS A 135 -8.57 -15.86 11.21
CA LYS A 135 -7.80 -16.98 11.77
C LYS A 135 -7.53 -16.75 13.25
N THR A 136 -7.96 -17.66 14.10
CA THR A 136 -7.79 -17.58 15.56
C THR A 136 -6.51 -18.25 16.06
N ASN A 137 -6.07 -19.32 15.41
CA ASN A 137 -4.87 -20.09 15.80
C ASN A 137 -3.64 -19.59 15.06
N ARG A 138 -3.17 -18.39 15.41
CA ARG A 138 -1.96 -17.79 14.84
C ARG A 138 -0.76 -18.09 15.73
N SER A 139 0.38 -18.48 15.13
CA SER A 139 1.65 -18.63 15.83
C SER A 139 2.45 -17.32 15.83
N LYS A 140 3.48 -17.26 16.67
CA LYS A 140 4.40 -16.13 16.71
C LYS A 140 5.42 -16.22 15.60
N ILE A 141 5.65 -15.08 14.91
CA ILE A 141 6.64 -14.93 13.85
C ILE A 141 7.30 -13.56 13.99
N LYS A 142 8.55 -13.40 13.58
CA LYS A 142 9.16 -12.07 13.47
C LYS A 142 8.43 -11.25 12.40
N VAL A 143 8.17 -9.96 12.67
CA VAL A 143 7.49 -9.06 11.71
C VAL A 143 8.15 -9.12 10.33
N LYS A 144 9.48 -9.00 10.24
CA LYS A 144 10.20 -9.08 8.96
C LYS A 144 10.01 -10.42 8.22
N LYS A 145 9.86 -11.52 8.94
CA LYS A 145 9.60 -12.83 8.32
C LYS A 145 8.15 -12.96 7.85
N TRP A 146 7.23 -12.31 8.53
CA TRP A 146 5.83 -12.25 8.11
C TRP A 146 5.67 -11.43 6.82
N LEU A 147 6.30 -10.27 6.75
CA LEU A 147 6.22 -9.35 5.60
C LEU A 147 6.83 -9.95 4.34
N GLN A 148 7.92 -10.71 4.44
CA GLN A 148 8.63 -11.33 3.31
C GLN A 148 9.00 -10.31 2.23
N ILE A 149 9.41 -9.11 2.61
CA ILE A 149 9.82 -8.04 1.70
C ILE A 149 11.35 -8.06 1.60
N PRO A 150 11.91 -8.19 0.38
CA PRO A 150 13.35 -8.06 0.17
C PRO A 150 13.83 -6.67 0.57
N ASN A 151 15.03 -6.59 1.15
CA ASN A 151 15.62 -5.33 1.61
C ASN A 151 14.64 -4.49 2.44
N LEU A 152 14.05 -5.11 3.48
CA LEU A 152 13.03 -4.46 4.31
C LEU A 152 13.42 -3.07 4.82
N PRO A 153 14.67 -2.78 5.25
CA PRO A 153 15.04 -1.43 5.67
C PRO A 153 14.87 -0.37 4.59
N ALA A 154 15.23 -0.67 3.33
CA ALA A 154 15.00 0.27 2.22
C ALA A 154 13.50 0.44 1.93
N TYR A 155 12.73 -0.65 2.02
CA TYR A 155 11.28 -0.59 1.88
C TYR A 155 10.63 0.24 3.01
N GLU A 156 11.07 0.09 4.26
CA GLU A 156 10.56 0.88 5.38
C GLU A 156 10.86 2.37 5.21
N ALA A 157 12.05 2.72 4.73
CA ALA A 157 12.41 4.10 4.41
C ALA A 157 11.53 4.66 3.27
N PHE A 158 11.37 3.90 2.17
CA PHE A 158 10.50 4.25 1.05
C PHE A 158 9.07 4.50 1.48
N ILE A 159 8.43 3.54 2.16
CA ILE A 159 7.01 3.64 2.51
C ILE A 159 6.74 4.75 3.54
N CYS A 160 7.71 5.02 4.42
CA CYS A 160 7.67 6.14 5.36
C CYS A 160 7.70 7.47 4.61
N HIS A 161 8.66 7.64 3.68
CA HIS A 161 8.78 8.83 2.84
C HIS A 161 7.51 9.05 1.99
N TRP A 162 7.02 8.01 1.31
CA TRP A 162 5.78 8.07 0.53
C TRP A 162 4.58 8.49 1.36
N HIS A 163 4.43 7.94 2.57
CA HIS A 163 3.34 8.30 3.47
C HIS A 163 3.36 9.79 3.84
N TYR A 164 4.52 10.30 4.29
CA TYR A 164 4.61 11.70 4.70
C TYR A 164 4.53 12.67 3.52
N PHE A 165 5.04 12.30 2.36
CA PHE A 165 4.89 13.06 1.13
C PHE A 165 3.41 13.21 0.73
N LEU A 166 2.65 12.12 0.71
CA LEU A 166 1.20 12.19 0.44
C LEU A 166 0.43 12.95 1.53
N LYS A 167 0.82 12.79 2.79
CA LYS A 167 0.19 13.50 3.91
C LYS A 167 0.36 15.01 3.80
N GLU A 168 1.54 15.49 3.42
CA GLU A 168 1.79 16.91 3.17
C GLU A 168 0.93 17.42 2.01
N ILE A 169 0.88 16.69 0.90
CA ILE A 169 0.03 17.05 -0.25
C ILE A 169 -1.44 17.13 0.16
N SER A 170 -1.94 16.12 0.87
CA SER A 170 -3.33 16.06 1.33
C SER A 170 -3.67 17.23 2.25
N ALA A 171 -2.77 17.61 3.16
CA ALA A 171 -2.96 18.76 4.03
C ALA A 171 -3.08 20.07 3.23
N LYS A 172 -2.18 20.29 2.28
CA LYS A 172 -2.22 21.46 1.40
C LYS A 172 -3.47 21.50 0.51
N LEU A 173 -3.90 20.35 -0.01
CA LEU A 173 -5.14 20.23 -0.79
C LEU A 173 -6.40 20.52 0.05
N ALA A 174 -6.40 20.12 1.31
CA ALA A 174 -7.53 20.42 2.22
C ALA A 174 -7.68 21.92 2.52
N GLU A 175 -6.59 22.68 2.48
CA GLU A 175 -6.59 24.14 2.64
C GLU A 175 -6.87 24.88 1.32
N ASN A 176 -6.66 24.21 0.18
CA ASN A 176 -6.83 24.77 -1.14
C ASN A 176 -8.20 24.41 -1.73
N THR A 177 -9.04 25.39 -2.03
CA THR A 177 -10.36 25.18 -2.64
C THR A 177 -10.34 25.07 -4.17
N ASP A 178 -9.15 25.11 -4.81
CA ASP A 178 -9.00 25.03 -6.26
C ASP A 178 -8.96 23.57 -6.74
N ASP A 179 -10.08 23.09 -7.26
CA ASP A 179 -10.19 21.77 -7.88
C ASP A 179 -9.21 21.55 -9.04
N ALA A 180 -8.74 22.60 -9.72
CA ALA A 180 -7.78 22.47 -10.81
C ALA A 180 -6.38 22.13 -10.28
N ALA A 181 -6.00 22.68 -9.13
CA ALA A 181 -4.75 22.35 -8.45
C ALA A 181 -4.74 20.87 -8.01
N ALA A 182 -5.83 20.39 -7.41
CA ALA A 182 -5.98 19.00 -6.99
C ALA A 182 -5.88 18.03 -8.16
N ARG A 183 -6.54 18.34 -9.28
CA ARG A 183 -6.45 17.52 -10.51
C ARG A 183 -5.04 17.51 -11.09
N THR A 184 -4.40 18.69 -11.18
CA THR A 184 -3.05 18.80 -11.74
C THR A 184 -2.04 18.06 -10.87
N CYS A 185 -2.16 18.16 -9.56
CA CYS A 185 -1.35 17.42 -8.60
C CYS A 185 -1.53 15.90 -8.79
N SER A 186 -2.76 15.40 -8.82
CA SER A 186 -3.05 13.98 -9.03
C SER A 186 -2.51 13.47 -10.36
N LEU A 187 -2.69 14.23 -11.46
CA LEU A 187 -2.15 13.86 -12.77
C LEU A 187 -0.62 13.84 -12.78
N THR A 188 0.03 14.77 -12.08
CA THR A 188 1.50 14.80 -11.95
C THR A 188 2.01 13.58 -11.20
N LEU A 189 1.38 13.22 -10.07
CA LEU A 189 1.71 12.03 -9.31
C LEU A 189 1.50 10.74 -10.12
N LEU A 190 0.34 10.62 -10.78
CA LEU A 190 0.05 9.48 -11.64
C LEU A 190 1.08 9.35 -12.77
N LYS A 191 1.42 10.46 -13.43
CA LYS A 191 2.40 10.45 -14.51
C LYS A 191 3.78 9.98 -14.04
N ILE A 192 4.28 10.54 -12.94
CA ILE A 192 5.65 10.27 -12.47
C ILE A 192 5.77 8.87 -11.88
N PHE A 193 4.83 8.46 -11.04
CA PHE A 193 4.97 7.26 -10.22
C PHE A 193 4.27 6.02 -10.77
N PHE A 194 3.31 6.17 -11.70
CA PHE A 194 2.48 5.05 -12.16
C PHE A 194 2.47 4.89 -13.69
N LEU A 195 2.24 5.96 -14.46
CA LEU A 195 2.18 5.91 -15.92
C LEU A 195 3.56 5.86 -16.59
N THR A 196 4.59 6.42 -15.98
CA THR A 196 5.95 6.26 -16.46
C THR A 196 6.44 4.85 -16.10
N PRO A 197 6.75 3.98 -17.07
CA PRO A 197 7.11 2.59 -16.79
C PRO A 197 8.33 2.48 -15.86
N TRP A 198 8.30 1.50 -14.97
CA TRP A 198 9.45 1.12 -14.18
C TRP A 198 10.37 0.20 -14.99
N ASP A 199 11.68 0.41 -14.92
CA ASP A 199 12.63 -0.57 -15.45
C ASP A 199 12.80 -1.70 -14.45
N THR A 200 12.10 -2.81 -14.69
CA THR A 200 12.13 -3.98 -13.80
C THR A 200 13.47 -4.73 -13.79
N ALA A 201 14.42 -4.37 -14.69
CA ALA A 201 15.78 -4.88 -14.67
C ALA A 201 16.71 -4.09 -13.74
N GLN A 202 16.26 -2.96 -13.23
CA GLN A 202 17.03 -2.08 -12.35
C GLN A 202 16.45 -2.05 -10.92
N ASP A 203 17.28 -1.60 -9.98
CA ASP A 203 16.86 -1.42 -8.59
C ASP A 203 15.73 -0.38 -8.49
N PHE A 204 14.66 -0.73 -7.78
CA PHE A 204 13.51 0.15 -7.58
C PHE A 204 13.89 1.43 -6.82
N TYR A 205 14.69 1.31 -5.76
CA TYR A 205 14.93 2.44 -4.86
C TYR A 205 15.75 3.54 -5.52
N ALA A 206 16.70 3.18 -6.39
CA ALA A 206 17.45 4.17 -7.17
C ALA A 206 16.53 4.94 -8.15
N GLN A 207 15.60 4.25 -8.81
CA GLN A 207 14.58 4.88 -9.66
C GLN A 207 13.60 5.73 -8.86
N TRP A 208 13.21 5.27 -7.67
CA TRP A 208 12.37 6.00 -6.74
C TRP A 208 12.97 7.34 -6.34
N GLU A 209 14.23 7.38 -5.91
CA GLU A 209 14.93 8.61 -5.55
C GLU A 209 14.96 9.62 -6.72
N ALA A 210 15.23 9.14 -7.94
CA ALA A 210 15.21 9.99 -9.13
C ALA A 210 13.81 10.57 -9.41
N ARG A 211 12.75 9.78 -9.23
CA ARG A 211 11.37 10.25 -9.41
C ARG A 211 10.93 11.22 -8.32
N MET A 212 11.35 11.00 -7.06
CA MET A 212 11.09 11.94 -5.97
C MET A 212 11.76 13.28 -6.22
N ALA A 213 13.03 13.29 -6.62
CA ALA A 213 13.76 14.52 -6.97
C ALA A 213 13.07 15.32 -8.10
N GLN A 214 12.34 14.63 -8.99
CA GLN A 214 11.53 15.28 -10.02
C GLN A 214 10.17 15.76 -9.46
N ALA A 215 9.51 14.96 -8.63
CA ALA A 215 8.15 15.21 -8.17
C ALA A 215 8.06 16.35 -7.13
N GLU A 216 8.96 16.36 -6.14
CA GLU A 216 8.93 17.32 -5.03
C GLU A 216 8.88 18.78 -5.50
N PRO A 217 9.79 19.27 -6.38
CA PRO A 217 9.74 20.67 -6.82
C PRO A 217 8.51 20.98 -7.68
N LEU A 218 8.01 20.02 -8.46
CA LEU A 218 6.81 20.23 -9.26
C LEU A 218 5.56 20.35 -8.38
N ILE A 219 5.42 19.47 -7.39
CA ILE A 219 4.29 19.51 -6.44
C ILE A 219 4.35 20.75 -5.56
N ALA A 220 5.54 21.14 -5.07
CA ALA A 220 5.72 22.38 -4.31
C ALA A 220 5.35 23.63 -5.12
N GLY A 221 5.56 23.62 -6.44
CA GLY A 221 5.15 24.72 -7.33
C GLY A 221 3.64 24.75 -7.62
N LEU A 222 2.94 23.63 -7.47
CA LEU A 222 1.49 23.52 -7.66
C LEU A 222 0.70 23.85 -6.39
N LEU A 223 1.29 23.55 -5.24
CA LEU A 223 0.67 23.68 -3.91
C LEU A 223 1.58 24.52 -3.00
N PRO A 224 1.64 25.83 -3.23
CA PRO A 224 2.50 26.75 -2.47
C PRO A 224 2.16 26.84 -0.99
#